data_55903215dbe2bf82742aa90121ce0f14
#
_entry.id   55903215dbe2bf82742aa90121ce0f14
#
_cell.length_a   1.000
_cell.length_b   1.000
_cell.length_c   1.000
_cell.angle_alpha   90.00
_cell.angle_beta   90.00
_cell.angle_gamma   90.00
#
_symmetry.space_group_name_H-M   'P 1'
#
loop_
_entity.id
_entity.type
_entity.pdbx_description
1 polymer ?
#
loop_
_entity_poly.entity_id
_entity_poly.type
_entity_poly.pdbx_seq_one_letter_code
_entity_poly.pdbx_strand_id
1 'polypeptide(L)'
;MLINLSNHPTAMWLPKQIEAAHRTYGEVFDLPFPTVPADADEADIQTIAQEYLKKVQTIAQEYLNKVQTFSPSAEAVVHIMGEMTLTYALVCLLKQAGYTCVASTSVREVYEEEPGKKTAAFRFVRFRKY
;
A
#
# COMPACT_ATOMS: atom_id res chain seq x y z
N MET A 1 -8.63 4.93 -8.08
CA MET A 1 -7.41 5.46 -7.43
C MET A 1 -6.71 4.40 -6.60
N LEU A 2 -5.40 4.57 -6.35
CA LEU A 2 -4.62 3.75 -5.41
C LEU A 2 -4.18 4.60 -4.22
N ILE A 3 -4.46 4.15 -3.00
CA ILE A 3 -3.89 4.74 -1.78
C ILE A 3 -2.70 3.88 -1.38
N ASN A 4 -1.51 4.45 -1.40
CA ASN A 4 -0.29 3.77 -0.99
C ASN A 4 -0.08 3.94 0.52
N LEU A 5 -0.52 2.96 1.29
CA LEU A 5 -0.32 2.85 2.73
C LEU A 5 0.85 1.89 3.00
N SER A 6 2.07 2.38 2.81
CA SER A 6 3.27 1.55 2.96
C SER A 6 4.48 2.35 3.48
N ASN A 7 5.52 1.62 3.88
CA ASN A 7 6.81 2.19 4.27
C ASN A 7 7.61 2.75 3.08
N HIS A 8 7.12 2.56 1.85
CA HIS A 8 7.81 2.99 0.64
C HIS A 8 6.93 4.00 -0.10
N PRO A 9 7.17 5.32 0.07
CA PRO A 9 6.47 6.35 -0.68
C PRO A 9 6.70 6.18 -2.18
N THR A 10 5.76 6.66 -2.99
CA THR A 10 5.81 6.51 -4.46
C THR A 10 7.08 7.09 -5.08
N ALA A 11 7.68 8.12 -4.45
CA ALA A 11 8.97 8.67 -4.86
C ALA A 11 10.13 7.66 -4.83
N MET A 12 10.00 6.58 -4.07
CA MET A 12 10.97 5.48 -3.98
C MET A 12 10.61 4.27 -4.85
N TRP A 13 9.47 4.31 -5.53
CA TRP A 13 9.04 3.21 -6.37
C TRP A 13 9.85 3.16 -7.68
N LEU A 14 10.06 1.95 -8.16
CA LEU A 14 10.66 1.74 -9.48
C LEU A 14 9.70 2.23 -10.59
N PRO A 15 10.23 2.73 -11.73
CA PRO A 15 9.41 3.24 -12.83
C PRO A 15 8.32 2.26 -13.29
N LYS A 16 8.61 0.96 -13.37
CA LYS A 16 7.64 -0.09 -13.70
C LYS A 16 6.50 -0.22 -12.70
N GLN A 17 6.77 0.02 -11.41
CA GLN A 17 5.75 -0.03 -10.36
C GLN A 17 4.82 1.17 -10.45
N ILE A 18 5.38 2.36 -10.67
CA ILE A 18 4.62 3.61 -10.85
C ILE A 18 3.73 3.49 -12.09
N GLU A 19 4.29 3.06 -13.21
CA GLU A 19 3.55 2.86 -14.47
C GLU A 19 2.41 1.84 -14.30
N ALA A 20 2.67 0.71 -13.65
CA ALA A 20 1.65 -0.29 -13.37
C ALA A 20 0.52 0.25 -12.47
N ALA A 21 0.85 1.06 -11.45
CA ALA A 21 -0.12 1.69 -10.57
C ALA A 21 -1.03 2.65 -11.34
N HIS A 22 -0.45 3.58 -12.10
CA HIS A 22 -1.22 4.55 -12.89
C HIS A 22 -2.07 3.88 -13.96
N ARG A 23 -1.53 2.89 -14.66
CA ARG A 23 -2.27 2.16 -15.71
C ARG A 23 -3.46 1.38 -15.14
N THR A 24 -3.31 0.80 -13.95
CA THR A 24 -4.33 -0.09 -13.37
C THR A 24 -5.35 0.66 -12.52
N TYR A 25 -4.91 1.68 -11.79
CA TYR A 25 -5.72 2.33 -10.77
C TYR A 25 -5.92 3.84 -10.99
N GLY A 26 -5.18 4.46 -11.91
CA GLY A 26 -5.23 5.90 -12.15
C GLY A 26 -4.36 6.69 -11.19
N GLU A 27 -4.94 7.64 -10.45
CA GLU A 27 -4.19 8.44 -9.48
C GLU A 27 -3.68 7.63 -8.31
N VAL A 28 -2.50 8.01 -7.80
CA VAL A 28 -1.86 7.38 -6.64
C VAL A 28 -1.65 8.42 -5.55
N PHE A 29 -2.05 8.09 -4.32
CA PHE A 29 -1.91 8.95 -3.15
C PHE A 29 -1.08 8.24 -2.08
N ASP A 30 -0.05 8.91 -1.59
CA ASP A 30 0.74 8.41 -0.46
C ASP A 30 0.05 8.70 0.87
N LEU A 31 -0.18 7.67 1.65
CA LEU A 31 -0.53 7.74 3.06
C LEU A 31 0.59 7.01 3.83
N PRO A 32 1.49 7.71 4.51
CA PRO A 32 2.62 7.08 5.19
C PRO A 32 2.15 6.01 6.19
N PHE A 33 2.78 4.85 6.15
CA PHE A 33 2.55 3.80 7.14
C PHE A 33 3.06 4.27 8.52
N PRO A 34 2.29 4.10 9.60
CA PRO A 34 2.72 4.57 10.91
C PRO A 34 3.89 3.77 11.47
N THR A 35 4.69 4.40 12.30
CA THR A 35 5.62 3.69 13.16
C THR A 35 4.83 2.95 14.23
N VAL A 36 5.04 1.64 14.35
CA VAL A 36 4.43 0.80 15.38
C VAL A 36 5.44 0.63 16.52
N PRO A 37 5.11 1.09 17.76
CA PRO A 37 5.99 0.86 18.91
C PRO A 37 6.19 -0.64 19.16
N ALA A 38 7.42 -1.03 19.48
CA ALA A 38 7.73 -2.45 19.71
C ALA A 38 7.03 -3.05 20.95
N ASP A 39 6.61 -2.20 21.89
CA ASP A 39 5.87 -2.56 23.11
C ASP A 39 4.35 -2.39 22.98
N ALA A 40 3.84 -2.02 21.76
CA ALA A 40 2.42 -1.95 21.50
C ALA A 40 1.77 -3.33 21.61
N ASP A 41 0.66 -3.41 22.33
CA ASP A 41 -0.14 -4.63 22.43
C ASP A 41 -1.21 -4.73 21.31
N GLU A 42 -1.99 -5.81 21.31
CA GLU A 42 -3.04 -6.03 20.31
C GLU A 42 -4.11 -4.94 20.32
N ALA A 43 -4.44 -4.36 21.48
CA ALA A 43 -5.41 -3.28 21.59
C ALA A 43 -4.88 -1.97 20.99
N ASP A 44 -3.61 -1.69 21.18
CA ASP A 44 -2.92 -0.57 20.55
C ASP A 44 -2.92 -0.70 19.01
N ILE A 45 -2.61 -1.90 18.51
CA ILE A 45 -2.66 -2.20 17.08
C ILE A 45 -4.07 -1.97 16.50
N GLN A 46 -5.12 -2.43 17.19
CA GLN A 46 -6.50 -2.21 16.76
C GLN A 46 -6.86 -0.71 16.75
N THR A 47 -6.40 0.05 17.73
CA THR A 47 -6.62 1.51 17.79
C THR A 47 -5.96 2.22 16.61
N ILE A 48 -4.70 1.91 16.30
CA ILE A 48 -4.00 2.45 15.14
C ILE A 48 -4.70 2.06 13.84
N ALA A 49 -5.11 0.80 13.71
CA ALA A 49 -5.81 0.32 12.51
C ALA A 49 -7.13 1.05 12.28
N GLN A 50 -7.93 1.31 13.33
CA GLN A 50 -9.17 2.08 13.24
C GLN A 50 -8.92 3.54 12.82
N GLU A 51 -7.88 4.16 13.34
CA GLU A 51 -7.49 5.52 12.93
C GLU A 51 -7.16 5.57 11.43
N TYR A 52 -6.36 4.62 10.95
CA TYR A 52 -5.95 4.58 9.54
C TYR A 52 -7.09 4.17 8.60
N LEU A 53 -8.03 3.34 9.03
CA LEU A 53 -9.29 3.12 8.29
C LEU A 53 -10.00 4.45 8.03
N LYS A 54 -10.14 5.31 9.05
CA LYS A 54 -10.78 6.64 8.89
C LYS A 54 -10.00 7.52 7.92
N LYS A 55 -8.67 7.54 7.99
CA LYS A 55 -7.82 8.30 7.05
C LYS A 55 -8.05 7.83 5.60
N VAL A 56 -8.07 6.53 5.36
CA VAL A 56 -8.36 5.96 4.03
C VAL A 56 -9.75 6.38 3.55
N GLN A 57 -10.76 6.29 4.40
CA GLN A 57 -12.13 6.70 4.07
C GLN A 57 -12.21 8.19 3.69
N THR A 58 -11.51 9.05 4.44
CA THR A 58 -11.45 10.50 4.15
C THR A 58 -10.82 10.76 2.78
N ILE A 59 -9.65 10.17 2.50
CA ILE A 59 -8.97 10.33 1.21
C ILE A 59 -9.85 9.83 0.05
N ALA A 60 -10.49 8.67 0.21
CA ALA A 60 -11.37 8.11 -0.80
C ALA A 60 -12.58 9.02 -1.06
N GLN A 61 -13.19 9.58 -0.02
CA GLN A 61 -14.32 10.49 -0.15
C GLN A 61 -13.93 11.83 -0.80
N GLU A 62 -12.80 12.40 -0.41
CA GLU A 62 -12.27 13.63 -1.03
C GLU A 62 -11.99 13.43 -2.53
N TYR A 63 -11.45 12.27 -2.89
CA TYR A 63 -11.23 11.92 -4.29
C TYR A 63 -12.55 11.83 -5.07
N LEU A 64 -13.55 11.12 -4.53
CA LEU A 64 -14.87 11.00 -5.15
C LEU A 64 -15.54 12.37 -5.35
N ASN A 65 -15.41 13.26 -4.38
CA ASN A 65 -15.94 14.62 -4.47
C ASN A 65 -15.27 15.44 -5.58
N LYS A 66 -13.98 15.24 -5.82
CA LYS A 66 -13.23 15.92 -6.90
C LYS A 66 -13.61 15.42 -8.29
N VAL A 67 -13.80 14.11 -8.43
CA VAL A 67 -14.02 13.49 -9.77
C VAL A 67 -15.45 13.70 -10.26
N GLN A 68 -16.40 14.12 -9.41
CA GLN A 68 -17.83 14.39 -9.73
C GLN A 68 -18.51 13.30 -10.57
N THR A 69 -17.94 12.10 -10.61
CA THR A 69 -18.46 11.00 -11.41
C THR A 69 -18.77 9.81 -10.53
N PHE A 70 -20.03 9.40 -10.51
CA PHE A 70 -20.45 8.07 -10.09
C PHE A 70 -19.98 7.04 -11.14
N SER A 71 -18.68 6.83 -11.23
CA SER A 71 -18.15 5.76 -12.05
C SER A 71 -17.76 4.60 -11.15
N PRO A 72 -18.18 3.35 -11.45
CA PRO A 72 -17.72 2.15 -10.73
C PRO A 72 -16.19 1.99 -10.74
N SER A 73 -15.50 2.68 -11.67
CA SER A 73 -14.03 2.73 -11.73
C SER A 73 -13.38 3.71 -10.75
N ALA A 74 -14.17 4.49 -10.00
CA ALA A 74 -13.67 5.39 -8.96
C ALA A 74 -13.39 4.68 -7.63
N GLU A 75 -13.45 3.34 -7.59
CA GLU A 75 -13.18 2.55 -6.40
C GLU A 75 -11.74 2.78 -5.89
N ALA A 76 -11.63 3.10 -4.61
CA ALA A 76 -10.33 3.22 -3.97
C ALA A 76 -9.78 1.82 -3.65
N VAL A 77 -8.59 1.55 -4.18
CA VAL A 77 -7.79 0.36 -3.84
C VAL A 77 -6.67 0.78 -2.90
N VAL A 78 -6.41 -0.02 -1.87
CA VAL A 78 -5.40 0.28 -0.86
C VAL A 78 -4.22 -0.68 -1.02
N HIS A 79 -3.04 -0.14 -1.34
CA HIS A 79 -1.78 -0.87 -1.31
C HIS A 79 -1.23 -0.82 0.10
N ILE A 80 -1.05 -1.98 0.74
CA ILE A 80 -0.65 -2.06 2.15
C ILE A 80 0.59 -2.92 2.28
N MET A 81 1.67 -2.33 2.78
CA MET A 81 2.90 -3.06 3.12
C MET A 81 3.65 -2.33 4.24
N GLY A 82 3.76 -2.97 5.40
CA GLY A 82 4.43 -2.39 6.57
C GLY A 82 4.66 -3.44 7.66
N GLU A 83 4.64 -3.00 8.91
CA GLU A 83 4.73 -3.92 10.04
C GLU A 83 3.59 -4.96 9.97
N MET A 84 3.91 -6.24 10.21
CA MET A 84 3.03 -7.36 9.85
C MET A 84 1.72 -7.39 10.64
N THR A 85 1.74 -7.12 11.94
CA THR A 85 0.54 -7.20 12.79
C THR A 85 -0.45 -6.10 12.48
N LEU A 86 0.05 -4.87 12.26
CA LEU A 86 -0.78 -3.75 11.82
C LEU A 86 -1.25 -3.92 10.37
N THR A 87 -0.41 -4.43 9.48
CA THR A 87 -0.81 -4.75 8.10
C THR A 87 -1.98 -5.73 8.09
N TYR A 88 -1.92 -6.80 8.88
CA TYR A 88 -3.00 -7.78 8.99
C TYR A 88 -4.30 -7.14 9.50
N ALA A 89 -4.22 -6.37 10.59
CA ALA A 89 -5.38 -5.69 11.17
C ALA A 89 -6.02 -4.72 10.17
N LEU A 90 -5.21 -3.92 9.46
CA LEU A 90 -5.67 -2.99 8.42
C LEU A 90 -6.34 -3.71 7.25
N VAL A 91 -5.73 -4.79 6.74
CA VAL A 91 -6.33 -5.58 5.66
C VAL A 91 -7.70 -6.11 6.05
N CYS A 92 -7.83 -6.67 7.27
CA CYS A 92 -9.12 -7.16 7.76
C CYS A 92 -10.17 -6.05 7.83
N LEU A 93 -9.86 -4.91 8.46
CA LEU A 93 -10.81 -3.80 8.62
C LEU A 93 -11.20 -3.17 7.28
N LEU A 94 -10.24 -2.93 6.40
CA LEU A 94 -10.49 -2.32 5.09
C LEU A 94 -11.32 -3.25 4.19
N LYS A 95 -11.06 -4.55 4.20
CA LYS A 95 -11.88 -5.52 3.45
C LYS A 95 -13.31 -5.59 4.00
N GLN A 96 -13.49 -5.55 5.32
CA GLN A 96 -14.82 -5.47 5.94
C GLN A 96 -15.56 -4.18 5.56
N ALA A 97 -14.83 -3.08 5.38
CA ALA A 97 -15.39 -1.81 4.92
C ALA A 97 -15.60 -1.73 3.39
N GLY A 98 -15.33 -2.82 2.65
CA GLY A 98 -15.58 -2.92 1.20
C GLY A 98 -14.42 -2.49 0.30
N TYR A 99 -13.23 -2.20 0.86
CA TYR A 99 -12.06 -1.83 0.05
C TYR A 99 -11.34 -3.05 -0.49
N THR A 100 -10.82 -2.93 -1.72
CA THR A 100 -9.85 -3.88 -2.26
C THR A 100 -8.46 -3.54 -1.72
N CYS A 101 -7.80 -4.53 -1.12
CA CYS A 101 -6.44 -4.40 -0.60
C CYS A 101 -5.45 -5.18 -1.47
N VAL A 102 -4.28 -4.59 -1.74
CA VAL A 102 -3.22 -5.19 -2.56
C VAL A 102 -1.85 -5.05 -1.90
N ALA A 103 -0.97 -5.98 -2.21
CA ALA A 103 0.47 -5.88 -1.95
C ALA A 103 1.23 -5.81 -3.28
N SER A 104 2.41 -5.19 -3.29
CA SER A 104 3.36 -5.33 -4.40
C SER A 104 4.18 -6.59 -4.23
N THR A 105 4.45 -7.28 -5.33
CA THR A 105 5.34 -8.44 -5.38
C THR A 105 6.60 -8.10 -6.14
N SER A 106 7.73 -8.65 -5.70
CA SER A 106 9.03 -8.44 -6.34
C SER A 106 9.81 -9.73 -6.41
N VAL A 107 10.71 -9.81 -7.40
CA VAL A 107 11.72 -10.85 -7.52
C VAL A 107 13.03 -10.28 -6.98
N ARG A 108 13.69 -11.04 -6.13
CA ARG A 108 15.05 -10.75 -5.69
C ARG A 108 16.03 -11.32 -6.71
N GLU A 109 16.80 -10.44 -7.35
CA GLU A 109 17.88 -10.80 -8.26
C GLU A 109 19.21 -10.59 -7.53
N VAL A 110 20.07 -11.61 -7.56
CA VAL A 110 21.40 -11.53 -6.94
C VAL A 110 22.43 -11.46 -8.05
N TYR A 111 23.23 -10.41 -8.04
CA TYR A 111 24.34 -10.21 -8.99
C TYR A 111 25.67 -10.34 -8.24
N GLU A 112 26.63 -11.01 -8.84
CA GLU A 112 28.01 -11.04 -8.39
C GLU A 112 28.81 -10.06 -9.26
N GLU A 113 29.10 -8.87 -8.72
CA GLU A 113 29.85 -7.82 -9.41
C GLU A 113 31.35 -8.09 -9.39
N GLU A 114 31.85 -8.72 -8.33
CA GLU A 114 33.23 -9.15 -8.15
C GLU A 114 33.24 -10.47 -7.36
N PRO A 115 34.27 -11.33 -7.48
CA PRO A 115 34.38 -12.56 -6.70
C PRO A 115 34.20 -12.31 -5.21
N GLY A 116 33.13 -12.90 -4.62
CA GLY A 116 32.78 -12.77 -3.20
C GLY A 116 31.93 -11.56 -2.83
N LYS A 117 31.61 -10.65 -3.77
CA LYS A 117 30.75 -9.48 -3.54
C LYS A 117 29.41 -9.67 -4.25
N LYS A 118 28.37 -10.02 -3.48
CA LYS A 118 27.01 -10.20 -4.00
C LYS A 118 26.17 -8.97 -3.69
N THR A 119 25.55 -8.42 -4.73
CA THR A 119 24.57 -7.33 -4.62
C THR A 119 23.18 -7.89 -4.92
N ALA A 120 22.19 -7.57 -4.09
CA ALA A 120 20.81 -7.96 -4.31
C ALA A 120 19.99 -6.76 -4.80
N ALA A 121 19.24 -6.94 -5.87
CA ALA A 121 18.26 -5.98 -6.36
C ALA A 121 16.86 -6.59 -6.33
N PHE A 122 15.85 -5.77 -6.04
CA PHE A 122 14.46 -6.17 -6.10
C PHE A 122 13.82 -5.58 -7.35
N ARG A 123 13.16 -6.44 -8.14
CA ARG A 123 12.44 -6.03 -9.34
C ARG A 123 10.95 -6.22 -9.10
N PHE A 124 10.17 -5.13 -9.18
CA PHE A 124 8.71 -5.18 -9.11
C PHE A 124 8.13 -6.10 -10.20
N VAL A 125 7.16 -6.91 -9.82
CA VAL A 125 6.46 -7.85 -10.73
C VAL A 125 5.01 -7.41 -10.92
N ARG A 126 4.22 -7.32 -9.85
CA ARG A 126 2.80 -6.96 -9.93
C ARG A 126 2.20 -6.55 -8.59
N PHE A 127 1.04 -5.94 -8.64
CA PHE A 127 0.15 -5.86 -7.48
C PHE A 127 -0.67 -7.15 -7.37
N ARG A 128 -0.82 -7.66 -6.15
CA ARG A 128 -1.55 -8.88 -5.82
C ARG A 128 -2.56 -8.60 -4.72
N LYS A 129 -3.81 -9.05 -4.89
CA LYS A 129 -4.85 -8.91 -3.85
C LYS A 129 -4.54 -9.78 -2.64
N TYR A 130 -4.86 -9.23 -1.47
CA TYR A 130 -4.90 -9.98 -0.22
C TYR A 130 -6.10 -10.92 -0.17
#